data_94cc780d6123db31849fb33dbdce1632
#
_entry.id   94cc780d6123db31849fb33dbdce1632
#
_cell.length_a   1.000
_cell.length_b   1.000
_cell.length_c   1.000
_cell.angle_alpha   90.00
_cell.angle_beta   90.00
_cell.angle_gamma   90.00
#
_symmetry.space_group_name_H-M   'P 1'
#
loop_
_entity.id
_entity.type
_entity.pdbx_description
1 polymer ?
#
loop_
_entity_poly.entity_id
_entity_poly.type
_entity_poly.pdbx_seq_one_letter_code
_entity_poly.pdbx_strand_id
1 'polypeptide(L)'
;LSKGFNIIERFSEDIDLAISHSFFGIEKTDKSQREKLRKISRAYIHETLSAQLDANLKEVGVSGYTIENVSQVQDKEGKWRPIDSDKDPTVILLHYPSILEDTINYIPPRVKIEISCLSMDEPTELRQIRSLIGESFDGEDTDADSLARTVVPTRTFLEKLFLLAEEFQKEKPRSVRMSRHLYDLAKLMDTEYGVEALSNRTLYDAIVEHRKAYYALKYVNYDLHAPSTINFTIPESVIGAWQDDYTDMKRFFIYGESLEFEA
;
A
#
# COMPACT_ATOMS: atom_id res chain seq x y z
N LEU A 1 3.92 -2.84 -8.25
CA LEU A 1 3.59 -4.04 -9.03
C LEU A 1 3.07 -3.72 -10.43
N SER A 2 2.14 -2.75 -10.57
CA SER A 2 1.59 -2.34 -11.87
C SER A 2 2.68 -1.65 -12.70
N LYS A 3 3.03 -0.42 -12.39
CA LYS A 3 3.88 0.44 -13.23
C LYS A 3 5.36 0.08 -13.27
N GLY A 4 5.94 -0.37 -12.14
CA GLY A 4 7.37 -0.68 -12.11
C GLY A 4 7.74 -2.07 -12.61
N PHE A 5 6.81 -3.05 -12.56
CA PHE A 5 7.08 -4.45 -12.87
C PHE A 5 6.10 -5.07 -13.87
N ASN A 6 5.01 -4.39 -14.21
CA ASN A 6 3.98 -4.85 -15.17
C ASN A 6 3.42 -6.25 -14.84
N ILE A 7 3.29 -6.57 -13.53
CA ILE A 7 2.81 -7.89 -13.08
C ILE A 7 1.29 -7.90 -12.93
N ILE A 8 0.70 -6.75 -12.55
CA ILE A 8 -0.74 -6.64 -12.32
C ILE A 8 -1.38 -5.66 -13.31
N GLU A 9 -2.55 -6.02 -13.78
CA GLU A 9 -3.33 -5.27 -14.76
C GLU A 9 -4.58 -4.67 -14.11
N ARG A 10 -4.38 -4.03 -12.98
CA ARG A 10 -5.40 -3.25 -12.27
C ARG A 10 -4.91 -1.84 -11.98
N PHE A 11 -5.85 -0.91 -11.90
CA PHE A 11 -5.55 0.46 -11.51
C PHE A 11 -4.98 0.51 -10.09
N SER A 12 -3.96 1.32 -9.90
CA SER A 12 -3.33 1.58 -8.60
C SER A 12 -3.36 3.09 -8.36
N GLU A 13 -4.17 3.51 -7.40
CA GLU A 13 -4.48 4.91 -7.11
C GLU A 13 -3.64 5.49 -5.98
N ASP A 14 -3.09 4.62 -5.13
CA ASP A 14 -2.30 5.02 -3.97
C ASP A 14 -0.80 5.01 -4.32
N ILE A 15 -0.05 5.93 -3.72
CA ILE A 15 1.41 5.95 -3.73
C ILE A 15 1.87 5.53 -2.34
N ASP A 16 2.48 4.35 -2.25
CA ASP A 16 3.04 3.83 -1.01
C ASP A 16 4.54 4.13 -0.96
N LEU A 17 4.96 4.90 0.02
CA LEU A 17 6.35 5.27 0.24
C LEU A 17 6.87 4.71 1.56
N ALA A 18 8.12 4.27 1.57
CA ALA A 18 8.83 3.87 2.77
C ALA A 18 10.03 4.82 2.99
N ILE A 19 10.14 5.38 4.19
CA ILE A 19 11.32 6.14 4.61
C ILE A 19 12.11 5.25 5.56
N SER A 20 13.40 5.01 5.23
CA SER A 20 14.28 4.26 6.11
C SER A 20 14.41 4.94 7.47
N HIS A 21 14.39 4.16 8.54
CA HIS A 21 14.60 4.64 9.89
C HIS A 21 15.98 5.28 10.09
N SER A 22 16.98 4.85 9.30
CA SER A 22 18.31 5.45 9.28
C SER A 22 18.31 6.90 8.81
N PHE A 23 17.34 7.32 7.96
CA PHE A 23 17.15 8.71 7.55
C PHE A 23 16.92 9.62 8.76
N PHE A 24 16.30 9.12 9.81
CA PHE A 24 16.04 9.86 11.07
C PHE A 24 17.13 9.64 12.12
N GLY A 25 18.24 8.96 11.79
CA GLY A 25 19.33 8.67 12.71
C GLY A 25 18.95 7.67 13.83
N ILE A 26 17.95 6.83 13.60
CA ILE A 26 17.45 5.85 14.56
C ILE A 26 17.84 4.46 14.07
N GLU A 27 18.86 3.87 14.70
CA GLU A 27 19.38 2.53 14.35
C GLU A 27 18.73 1.41 15.16
N LYS A 28 18.32 1.70 16.41
CA LYS A 28 17.70 0.72 17.30
C LYS A 28 16.19 0.89 17.37
N THR A 29 15.48 -0.22 17.47
CA THR A 29 14.04 -0.29 17.28
C THR A 29 13.31 -0.93 18.45
N ASP A 30 13.72 -0.60 19.68
CA ASP A 30 12.92 -0.90 20.86
C ASP A 30 11.59 -0.10 20.84
N LYS A 31 10.69 -0.41 21.76
CA LYS A 31 9.35 0.24 21.81
C LYS A 31 9.43 1.76 21.86
N SER A 32 10.31 2.30 22.70
CA SER A 32 10.48 3.75 22.89
C SER A 32 11.03 4.41 21.63
N GLN A 33 12.01 3.80 20.99
CA GLN A 33 12.59 4.30 19.74
C GLN A 33 11.58 4.26 18.59
N ARG A 34 10.72 3.23 18.52
CA ARG A 34 9.63 3.16 17.54
C ARG A 34 8.62 4.29 17.69
N GLU A 35 8.19 4.57 18.94
CA GLU A 35 7.29 5.69 19.19
C GLU A 35 7.93 7.04 18.83
N LYS A 36 9.21 7.21 19.14
CA LYS A 36 9.98 8.40 18.76
C LYS A 36 10.10 8.52 17.24
N LEU A 37 10.44 7.42 16.55
CA LEU A 37 10.53 7.36 15.09
C LEU A 37 9.23 7.79 14.42
N ARG A 38 8.09 7.25 14.83
CA ARG A 38 6.78 7.59 14.29
C ARG A 38 6.47 9.08 14.45
N LYS A 39 6.74 9.65 15.64
CA LYS A 39 6.50 11.07 15.89
C LYS A 39 7.38 11.99 15.03
N ILE A 40 8.68 11.68 14.92
CA ILE A 40 9.64 12.46 14.11
C ILE A 40 9.28 12.33 12.63
N SER A 41 8.99 11.12 12.16
CA SER A 41 8.58 10.87 10.77
C SER A 41 7.31 11.65 10.42
N ARG A 42 6.28 11.60 11.28
CA ARG A 42 5.03 12.33 11.06
C ARG A 42 5.26 13.85 10.97
N ALA A 43 6.06 14.41 11.88
CA ALA A 43 6.39 15.82 11.83
C ALA A 43 7.12 16.19 10.52
N TYR A 44 8.14 15.41 10.15
CA TYR A 44 8.86 15.61 8.88
C TYR A 44 7.92 15.53 7.67
N ILE A 45 7.03 14.55 7.63
CA ILE A 45 6.10 14.34 6.50
C ILE A 45 5.14 15.53 6.38
N HIS A 46 4.55 15.99 7.49
CA HIS A 46 3.57 17.08 7.46
C HIS A 46 4.21 18.45 7.24
N GLU A 47 5.39 18.71 7.83
CA GLU A 47 5.99 20.03 7.82
C GLU A 47 6.97 20.22 6.64
N THR A 48 7.75 19.18 6.33
CA THR A 48 8.82 19.29 5.33
C THR A 48 8.41 18.68 4.00
N LEU A 49 8.05 17.39 3.99
CA LEU A 49 7.76 16.66 2.76
C LEU A 49 6.53 17.22 2.03
N SER A 50 5.47 17.52 2.78
CA SER A 50 4.25 18.13 2.22
C SER A 50 4.52 19.51 1.60
N ALA A 51 5.35 20.35 2.24
CA ALA A 51 5.74 21.65 1.71
C ALA A 51 6.64 21.52 0.47
N GLN A 52 7.57 20.56 0.46
CA GLN A 52 8.40 20.27 -0.72
C GLN A 52 7.57 19.77 -1.90
N LEU A 53 6.59 18.89 -1.64
CA LEU A 53 5.66 18.42 -2.67
C LEU A 53 4.91 19.58 -3.31
N ASP A 54 4.37 20.49 -2.51
CA ASP A 54 3.66 21.69 -2.99
C ASP A 54 4.57 22.58 -3.84
N ALA A 55 5.80 22.83 -3.36
CA ALA A 55 6.78 23.64 -4.08
C ALA A 55 7.17 23.02 -5.43
N ASN A 56 7.44 21.71 -5.46
CA ASN A 56 7.84 21.00 -6.68
C ASN A 56 6.69 20.96 -7.70
N LEU A 57 5.44 20.73 -7.27
CA LEU A 57 4.28 20.74 -8.16
C LEU A 57 4.07 22.12 -8.81
N LYS A 58 4.25 23.20 -8.05
CA LYS A 58 4.18 24.57 -8.57
C LYS A 58 5.32 24.87 -9.54
N GLU A 59 6.53 24.41 -9.26
CA GLU A 59 7.70 24.59 -10.12
C GLU A 59 7.50 23.96 -11.50
N VAL A 60 6.88 22.75 -11.55
CA VAL A 60 6.55 22.08 -12.82
C VAL A 60 5.22 22.56 -13.43
N GLY A 61 4.61 23.63 -12.89
CA GLY A 61 3.41 24.25 -13.47
C GLY A 61 2.08 23.57 -13.16
N VAL A 62 2.06 22.59 -12.23
CA VAL A 62 0.80 21.95 -11.80
C VAL A 62 0.01 22.93 -10.92
N SER A 63 -1.28 23.08 -11.20
CA SER A 63 -2.18 23.99 -10.48
C SER A 63 -3.58 23.38 -10.30
N GLY A 64 -4.45 24.02 -9.52
CA GLY A 64 -5.82 23.57 -9.32
C GLY A 64 -5.95 22.41 -8.33
N TYR A 65 -4.94 22.12 -7.52
CA TYR A 65 -4.95 21.08 -6.49
C TYR A 65 -4.96 21.68 -5.08
N THR A 66 -5.29 20.84 -4.10
CA THR A 66 -5.07 21.15 -2.67
C THR A 66 -4.40 19.98 -1.98
N ILE A 67 -3.49 20.28 -1.04
CA ILE A 67 -2.80 19.27 -0.23
C ILE A 67 -3.40 19.24 1.16
N GLU A 68 -3.80 18.05 1.62
CA GLU A 68 -4.30 17.80 2.97
C GLU A 68 -3.37 16.85 3.71
N ASN A 69 -2.84 17.30 4.84
CA ASN A 69 -2.17 16.43 5.81
C ASN A 69 -3.22 15.79 6.72
N VAL A 70 -3.46 14.49 6.55
CA VAL A 70 -4.53 13.81 7.29
C VAL A 70 -4.19 13.75 8.77
N SER A 71 -4.88 14.56 9.56
CA SER A 71 -4.68 14.68 11.01
C SER A 71 -5.86 14.19 11.84
N GLN A 72 -6.98 13.87 11.18
CA GLN A 72 -8.21 13.40 11.82
C GLN A 72 -8.77 12.17 11.10
N VAL A 73 -9.50 11.36 11.84
CA VAL A 73 -10.21 10.18 11.34
C VAL A 73 -11.60 10.14 11.96
N GLN A 74 -12.59 9.65 11.21
CA GLN A 74 -13.91 9.39 11.76
C GLN A 74 -13.90 8.07 12.54
N ASP A 75 -14.48 8.09 13.75
CA ASP A 75 -14.75 6.88 14.50
C ASP A 75 -15.99 6.15 13.95
N LYS A 76 -16.36 5.03 14.58
CA LYS A 76 -17.51 4.20 14.16
C LYS A 76 -18.85 4.93 14.25
N GLU A 77 -18.91 6.03 14.99
CA GLU A 77 -20.10 6.87 15.18
C GLU A 77 -20.10 8.07 14.24
N GLY A 78 -19.08 8.18 13.34
CA GLY A 78 -18.93 9.28 12.40
C GLY A 78 -18.34 10.56 13.00
N LYS A 79 -17.87 10.53 14.26
CA LYS A 79 -17.27 11.68 14.92
C LYS A 79 -15.79 11.81 14.57
N TRP A 80 -15.37 12.99 14.18
CA TRP A 80 -13.96 13.29 13.92
C TRP A 80 -13.12 13.26 15.17
N ARG A 81 -12.03 12.51 15.12
CA ARG A 81 -11.03 12.41 16.21
C ARG A 81 -9.63 12.65 15.67
N PRO A 82 -8.76 13.31 16.44
CA PRO A 82 -7.35 13.43 16.06
C PRO A 82 -6.73 12.04 15.89
N ILE A 83 -5.87 11.93 14.89
CA ILE A 83 -5.00 10.75 14.73
C ILE A 83 -3.85 10.85 15.72
N ASP A 84 -3.55 9.76 16.42
CA ASP A 84 -2.43 9.72 17.37
C ASP A 84 -1.12 10.09 16.68
N SER A 85 -0.28 10.86 17.37
CA SER A 85 0.98 11.38 16.82
C SER A 85 1.99 10.30 16.46
N ASP A 86 1.79 9.09 16.95
CA ASP A 86 2.60 7.90 16.66
C ASP A 86 1.92 6.91 15.73
N LYS A 87 0.88 7.34 15.01
CA LYS A 87 0.23 6.52 13.98
C LYS A 87 1.12 6.41 12.74
N ASP A 88 1.25 5.18 12.23
CA ASP A 88 1.90 4.84 10.95
C ASP A 88 0.95 3.97 10.11
N PRO A 89 0.86 4.17 8.81
CA PRO A 89 1.49 5.22 7.99
C PRO A 89 0.92 6.62 8.22
N THR A 90 1.70 7.65 7.86
CA THR A 90 1.24 9.03 7.74
C THR A 90 0.70 9.25 6.32
N VAL A 91 -0.40 9.98 6.20
CA VAL A 91 -1.11 10.13 4.93
C VAL A 91 -1.14 11.60 4.50
N ILE A 92 -0.79 11.84 3.24
CA ILE A 92 -1.03 13.09 2.51
C ILE A 92 -2.07 12.80 1.42
N LEU A 93 -3.07 13.67 1.28
CA LEU A 93 -4.02 13.64 0.18
C LEU A 93 -3.78 14.83 -0.74
N LEU A 94 -3.61 14.56 -2.02
CA LEU A 94 -3.58 15.57 -3.08
C LEU A 94 -4.93 15.53 -3.79
N HIS A 95 -5.80 16.48 -3.50
CA HIS A 95 -7.11 16.62 -4.12
C HIS A 95 -7.01 17.40 -5.41
N TYR A 96 -7.72 16.98 -6.44
CA TYR A 96 -7.84 17.67 -7.73
C TYR A 96 -9.29 17.69 -8.20
N PRO A 97 -9.71 18.69 -9.01
CA PRO A 97 -11.06 18.72 -9.54
C PRO A 97 -11.24 17.59 -10.57
N SER A 98 -12.35 16.85 -10.49
CA SER A 98 -12.70 15.91 -11.54
C SER A 98 -13.03 16.67 -12.83
N ILE A 99 -12.51 16.18 -13.95
CA ILE A 99 -12.89 16.67 -15.30
C ILE A 99 -14.04 15.87 -15.89
N LEU A 100 -14.46 14.79 -15.21
CA LEU A 100 -15.58 13.94 -15.61
C LEU A 100 -16.85 14.42 -14.93
N GLU A 101 -17.94 14.53 -15.69
CA GLU A 101 -19.26 14.92 -15.18
C GLU A 101 -19.86 13.83 -14.28
N ASP A 102 -19.68 12.56 -14.64
CA ASP A 102 -20.09 11.41 -13.83
C ASP A 102 -18.93 10.94 -12.95
N THR A 103 -18.89 11.38 -11.71
CA THR A 103 -17.93 10.86 -10.72
C THR A 103 -18.31 9.45 -10.34
N ILE A 104 -17.45 8.50 -10.68
CA ILE A 104 -17.53 7.14 -10.13
C ILE A 104 -17.21 7.26 -8.63
N ASN A 105 -18.21 7.13 -7.76
CA ASN A 105 -18.05 7.26 -6.30
C ASN A 105 -17.02 6.28 -5.70
N TYR A 106 -16.59 5.31 -6.48
CA TYR A 106 -15.61 4.30 -6.08
C TYR A 106 -14.18 4.86 -6.06
N ILE A 107 -13.85 5.83 -6.94
CA ILE A 107 -12.53 6.46 -7.01
C ILE A 107 -12.69 7.96 -6.76
N PRO A 108 -12.39 8.46 -5.56
CA PRO A 108 -12.44 9.90 -5.30
C PRO A 108 -11.34 10.63 -6.10
N PRO A 109 -11.58 11.88 -6.55
CA PRO A 109 -10.62 12.67 -7.33
C PRO A 109 -9.47 13.18 -6.45
N ARG A 110 -8.61 12.27 -6.05
CA ARG A 110 -7.43 12.54 -5.22
C ARG A 110 -6.36 11.50 -5.44
N VAL A 111 -5.10 11.88 -5.23
CA VAL A 111 -3.99 10.96 -5.05
C VAL A 111 -3.73 10.82 -3.55
N LYS A 112 -3.74 9.58 -3.05
CA LYS A 112 -3.40 9.26 -1.68
C LYS A 112 -1.94 8.83 -1.61
N ILE A 113 -1.17 9.47 -0.75
CA ILE A 113 0.23 9.14 -0.51
C ILE A 113 0.34 8.64 0.94
N GLU A 114 0.61 7.35 1.09
CA GLU A 114 0.84 6.70 2.37
C GLU A 114 2.34 6.56 2.61
N ILE A 115 2.84 7.09 3.70
CA ILE A 115 4.26 7.12 4.00
C ILE A 115 4.51 6.41 5.32
N SER A 116 5.22 5.27 5.27
CA SER A 116 5.59 4.48 6.44
C SER A 116 7.06 4.65 6.78
N CYS A 117 7.37 4.75 8.07
CA CYS A 117 8.73 4.73 8.60
C CYS A 117 9.06 3.40 9.31
N LEU A 118 8.13 2.47 9.35
CA LEU A 118 8.30 1.18 10.03
C LEU A 118 8.70 0.04 9.10
N SER A 119 8.83 0.32 7.81
CA SER A 119 9.31 -0.69 6.85
C SER A 119 10.74 -1.10 7.16
N MET A 120 11.08 -2.34 6.87
CA MET A 120 12.48 -2.78 6.85
C MET A 120 13.23 -2.03 5.75
N ASP A 121 14.57 -2.04 5.81
CA ASP A 121 15.40 -1.63 4.67
C ASP A 121 15.23 -2.70 3.58
N GLU A 122 14.36 -2.44 2.65
CA GLU A 122 13.94 -3.37 1.62
C GLU A 122 14.90 -3.37 0.43
N PRO A 123 15.12 -4.52 -0.21
CA PRO A 123 15.78 -4.55 -1.51
C PRO A 123 14.93 -3.76 -2.50
N THR A 124 15.57 -2.81 -3.18
CA THR A 124 14.92 -1.94 -4.16
C THR A 124 15.66 -1.93 -5.48
N GLU A 125 14.93 -1.71 -6.56
CA GLU A 125 15.47 -1.51 -7.90
C GLU A 125 15.02 -0.16 -8.45
N LEU A 126 15.86 0.46 -9.28
CA LEU A 126 15.44 1.61 -10.09
C LEU A 126 14.59 1.10 -11.24
N ARG A 127 13.35 1.55 -11.31
CA ARG A 127 12.39 1.22 -12.38
C ARG A 127 11.93 2.48 -13.08
N GLN A 128 11.87 2.40 -14.40
CA GLN A 128 11.19 3.41 -15.19
C GLN A 128 9.68 3.21 -15.01
N ILE A 129 9.02 4.30 -14.65
CA ILE A 129 7.58 4.34 -14.49
C ILE A 129 7.03 5.28 -15.54
N ARG A 130 6.07 4.80 -16.33
CA ARG A 130 5.39 5.58 -17.35
C ARG A 130 3.91 5.74 -17.02
N SER A 131 3.35 6.89 -17.32
CA SER A 131 1.92 7.14 -17.15
C SER A 131 1.10 6.27 -18.13
N LEU A 132 -0.16 5.93 -17.78
CA LEU A 132 -1.07 5.22 -18.70
C LEU A 132 -1.38 6.08 -19.94
N ILE A 133 -1.44 7.39 -19.77
CA ILE A 133 -1.63 8.34 -20.88
C ILE A 133 -0.42 8.29 -21.80
N GLY A 134 0.79 8.35 -21.25
CA GLY A 134 2.01 8.25 -22.03
C GLY A 134 2.20 6.91 -22.75
N GLU A 135 1.72 5.79 -22.17
CA GLU A 135 1.69 4.48 -22.84
C GLU A 135 0.70 4.45 -24.03
N SER A 136 -0.43 5.17 -23.90
CA SER A 136 -1.49 5.17 -24.93
C SER A 136 -1.28 6.23 -26.01
N PHE A 137 -0.59 7.32 -25.69
CA PHE A 137 -0.39 8.50 -26.56
C PHE A 137 1.10 8.84 -26.61
N ASP A 138 1.88 7.99 -27.28
CA ASP A 138 3.32 8.14 -27.39
C ASP A 138 3.72 9.45 -28.07
N GLY A 139 4.58 10.23 -27.40
CA GLY A 139 5.06 11.53 -27.87
C GLY A 139 4.15 12.73 -27.54
N GLU A 140 2.94 12.54 -27.01
CA GLU A 140 2.09 13.65 -26.57
C GLU A 140 2.31 14.05 -25.10
N ASP A 141 2.73 13.10 -24.26
CA ASP A 141 3.09 13.32 -22.86
C ASP A 141 4.63 13.29 -22.71
N THR A 142 5.26 14.45 -22.69
CA THR A 142 6.72 14.57 -22.58
C THR A 142 7.25 14.24 -21.18
N ASP A 143 6.39 14.29 -20.17
CA ASP A 143 6.72 14.04 -18.77
C ASP A 143 6.20 12.66 -18.30
N ALA A 144 5.83 11.80 -19.25
CA ALA A 144 5.27 10.47 -18.98
C ALA A 144 6.20 9.55 -18.20
N ASP A 145 7.51 9.76 -18.33
CA ASP A 145 8.54 8.87 -17.81
C ASP A 145 9.19 9.41 -16.54
N SER A 146 9.26 8.57 -15.51
CA SER A 146 10.01 8.86 -14.29
C SER A 146 10.80 7.64 -13.82
N LEU A 147 11.91 7.88 -13.11
CA LEU A 147 12.68 6.83 -12.45
C LEU A 147 12.31 6.79 -10.96
N ALA A 148 11.82 5.65 -10.50
CA ALA A 148 11.48 5.44 -9.11
C ALA A 148 12.23 4.25 -8.52
N ARG A 149 12.73 4.41 -7.30
CA ARG A 149 13.26 3.31 -6.51
C ARG A 149 12.10 2.50 -5.96
N THR A 150 11.94 1.28 -6.46
CA THR A 150 10.77 0.44 -6.21
C THR A 150 11.16 -0.81 -5.45
N VAL A 151 10.40 -1.17 -4.42
CA VAL A 151 10.58 -2.41 -3.65
C VAL A 151 10.38 -3.62 -4.56
N VAL A 152 11.26 -4.60 -4.45
CA VAL A 152 11.22 -5.85 -5.23
C VAL A 152 9.92 -6.64 -4.93
N PRO A 153 9.24 -7.18 -5.94
CA PRO A 153 7.95 -7.87 -5.78
C PRO A 153 7.96 -9.08 -4.86
N THR A 154 9.10 -9.77 -4.71
CA THR A 154 9.30 -10.88 -3.76
C THR A 154 8.86 -10.50 -2.35
N ARG A 155 9.28 -9.32 -1.89
CA ARG A 155 8.88 -8.79 -0.59
C ARG A 155 7.39 -8.46 -0.55
N THR A 156 6.88 -7.80 -1.58
CA THR A 156 5.47 -7.41 -1.66
C THR A 156 4.55 -8.63 -1.63
N PHE A 157 4.94 -9.75 -2.23
CA PHE A 157 4.21 -11.01 -2.16
C PHE A 157 4.02 -11.46 -0.70
N LEU A 158 5.12 -11.56 0.06
CA LEU A 158 5.06 -11.99 1.46
C LEU A 158 4.28 -11.02 2.35
N GLU A 159 4.42 -9.71 2.15
CA GLU A 159 3.65 -8.72 2.90
C GLU A 159 2.14 -8.85 2.68
N LYS A 160 1.71 -9.10 1.44
CA LYS A 160 0.29 -9.32 1.14
C LYS A 160 -0.24 -10.63 1.73
N LEU A 161 0.57 -11.69 1.67
CA LEU A 161 0.25 -12.97 2.27
C LEU A 161 0.05 -12.84 3.78
N PHE A 162 0.99 -12.21 4.49
CA PHE A 162 0.86 -11.98 5.92
C PHE A 162 -0.28 -11.03 6.28
N LEU A 163 -0.50 -9.98 5.48
CA LEU A 163 -1.62 -9.07 5.67
C LEU A 163 -2.96 -9.82 5.65
N LEU A 164 -3.16 -10.72 4.71
CA LEU A 164 -4.39 -11.53 4.63
C LEU A 164 -4.48 -12.52 5.79
N ALA A 165 -3.38 -13.21 6.12
CA ALA A 165 -3.35 -14.13 7.25
C ALA A 165 -3.67 -13.44 8.59
N GLU A 166 -3.22 -12.20 8.77
CA GLU A 166 -3.54 -11.39 9.94
C GLU A 166 -4.98 -10.86 9.91
N GLU A 167 -5.46 -10.45 8.74
CA GLU A 167 -6.85 -9.97 8.58
C GLU A 167 -7.84 -11.07 8.93
N PHE A 168 -7.59 -12.31 8.49
CA PHE A 168 -8.48 -13.44 8.73
C PHE A 168 -8.42 -14.00 10.17
N GLN A 169 -7.49 -13.54 10.99
CA GLN A 169 -7.51 -13.79 12.44
C GLN A 169 -8.43 -12.84 13.20
N LYS A 170 -9.01 -11.84 12.56
CA LYS A 170 -9.99 -10.96 13.21
C LYS A 170 -11.34 -11.68 13.36
N GLU A 171 -12.07 -11.35 14.42
CA GLU A 171 -13.45 -11.79 14.61
C GLU A 171 -14.36 -11.34 13.43
N LYS A 172 -14.09 -10.15 12.90
CA LYS A 172 -14.80 -9.58 11.73
C LYS A 172 -13.78 -9.09 10.72
N PRO A 173 -13.32 -9.96 9.81
CA PRO A 173 -12.43 -9.57 8.74
C PRO A 173 -13.07 -8.51 7.83
N ARG A 174 -12.27 -7.56 7.37
CA ARG A 174 -12.72 -6.56 6.38
C ARG A 174 -12.84 -7.23 5.02
N SER A 175 -13.80 -6.77 4.21
CA SER A 175 -13.94 -7.18 2.81
C SER A 175 -13.69 -6.03 1.86
N VAL A 176 -14.14 -4.81 2.20
CA VAL A 176 -14.09 -3.65 1.30
C VAL A 176 -12.66 -3.37 0.83
N ARG A 177 -12.45 -3.44 -0.49
CA ARG A 177 -11.18 -3.23 -1.19
C ARG A 177 -10.05 -4.20 -0.75
N MET A 178 -10.43 -5.37 -0.22
CA MET A 178 -9.47 -6.37 0.24
C MET A 178 -9.19 -7.46 -0.81
N SER A 179 -10.11 -7.74 -1.71
CA SER A 179 -9.94 -8.73 -2.79
C SER A 179 -8.76 -8.41 -3.72
N ARG A 180 -8.36 -7.13 -3.82
CA ARG A 180 -7.16 -6.70 -4.55
C ARG A 180 -5.88 -7.40 -4.08
N HIS A 181 -5.80 -7.77 -2.80
CA HIS A 181 -4.62 -8.45 -2.27
C HIS A 181 -4.54 -9.91 -2.73
N LEU A 182 -5.68 -10.59 -2.84
CA LEU A 182 -5.74 -11.94 -3.43
C LEU A 182 -5.40 -11.91 -4.92
N TYR A 183 -6.00 -10.96 -5.67
CA TYR A 183 -5.67 -10.78 -7.07
C TYR A 183 -4.16 -10.56 -7.29
N ASP A 184 -3.56 -9.68 -6.49
CA ASP A 184 -2.12 -9.42 -6.58
C ASP A 184 -1.29 -10.66 -6.25
N LEU A 185 -1.69 -11.45 -5.23
CA LEU A 185 -1.02 -12.71 -4.90
C LEU A 185 -1.14 -13.73 -6.03
N ALA A 186 -2.33 -13.88 -6.61
CA ALA A 186 -2.55 -14.79 -7.73
C ALA A 186 -1.67 -14.42 -8.95
N LYS A 187 -1.58 -13.12 -9.28
CA LYS A 187 -0.72 -12.64 -10.38
C LYS A 187 0.78 -12.79 -10.06
N LEU A 188 1.18 -12.70 -8.80
CA LEU A 188 2.58 -12.83 -8.38
C LEU A 188 3.04 -14.28 -8.24
N MET A 189 2.16 -15.19 -7.87
CA MET A 189 2.50 -16.55 -7.44
C MET A 189 3.27 -17.34 -8.51
N ASP A 190 2.91 -17.18 -9.77
CA ASP A 190 3.52 -17.88 -10.90
C ASP A 190 4.72 -17.13 -11.51
N THR A 191 5.12 -16.01 -10.92
CA THR A 191 6.31 -15.26 -11.34
C THR A 191 7.57 -15.76 -10.62
N GLU A 192 8.74 -15.41 -11.16
CA GLU A 192 10.02 -15.64 -10.47
C GLU A 192 10.04 -15.09 -9.04
N TYR A 193 9.37 -13.96 -8.81
CA TYR A 193 9.27 -13.30 -7.49
C TYR A 193 8.44 -14.12 -6.50
N GLY A 194 7.33 -14.72 -6.92
CA GLY A 194 6.53 -15.61 -6.08
C GLY A 194 7.29 -16.89 -5.73
N VAL A 195 7.95 -17.50 -6.71
CA VAL A 195 8.78 -18.70 -6.50
C VAL A 195 9.93 -18.39 -5.55
N GLU A 196 10.62 -17.26 -5.71
CA GLU A 196 11.68 -16.82 -4.80
C GLU A 196 11.14 -16.58 -3.39
N ALA A 197 10.00 -15.87 -3.27
CA ALA A 197 9.38 -15.58 -1.99
C ALA A 197 9.07 -16.84 -1.17
N LEU A 198 8.52 -17.86 -1.82
CA LEU A 198 8.16 -19.11 -1.17
C LEU A 198 9.38 -19.99 -0.84
N SER A 199 10.48 -19.86 -1.59
CA SER A 199 11.72 -20.62 -1.37
C SER A 199 12.70 -19.92 -0.41
N ASN A 200 12.60 -18.60 -0.23
CA ASN A 200 13.51 -17.81 0.59
C ASN A 200 13.08 -17.82 2.07
N ARG A 201 13.40 -18.92 2.78
CA ARG A 201 13.07 -19.08 4.19
C ARG A 201 13.65 -17.98 5.08
N THR A 202 14.84 -17.50 4.79
CA THR A 202 15.48 -16.43 5.57
C THR A 202 14.69 -15.13 5.50
N LEU A 203 14.26 -14.74 4.29
CA LEU A 203 13.44 -13.57 4.10
C LEU A 203 12.06 -13.73 4.78
N TYR A 204 11.43 -14.89 4.61
CA TYR A 204 10.15 -15.22 5.23
C TYR A 204 10.20 -15.04 6.75
N ASP A 205 11.17 -15.69 7.42
CA ASP A 205 11.30 -15.62 8.87
C ASP A 205 11.65 -14.19 9.35
N ALA A 206 12.50 -13.47 8.63
CA ALA A 206 12.82 -12.07 8.93
C ALA A 206 11.59 -11.18 8.90
N ILE A 207 10.68 -11.39 7.94
CA ILE A 207 9.43 -10.63 7.86
C ILE A 207 8.50 -10.97 9.03
N VAL A 208 8.34 -12.24 9.38
CA VAL A 208 7.51 -12.66 10.53
C VAL A 208 8.02 -12.02 11.82
N GLU A 209 9.31 -12.09 12.08
CA GLU A 209 9.91 -11.46 13.26
C GLU A 209 9.75 -9.93 13.25
N HIS A 210 9.93 -9.30 12.10
CA HIS A 210 9.70 -7.88 11.95
C HIS A 210 8.23 -7.50 12.28
N ARG A 211 7.25 -8.22 11.69
CA ARG A 211 5.82 -7.96 11.95
C ARG A 211 5.47 -8.16 13.41
N LYS A 212 5.97 -9.22 14.04
CA LYS A 212 5.80 -9.48 15.47
C LYS A 212 6.38 -8.36 16.34
N ALA A 213 7.55 -7.85 15.98
CA ALA A 213 8.25 -6.82 16.75
C ALA A 213 7.69 -5.41 16.52
N TYR A 214 7.34 -5.05 15.29
CA TYR A 214 6.99 -3.68 14.90
C TYR A 214 5.50 -3.41 14.82
N TYR A 215 4.71 -4.31 14.20
CA TYR A 215 3.27 -4.18 14.17
C TYR A 215 2.64 -4.64 15.48
N ALA A 216 3.11 -5.76 16.04
CA ALA A 216 2.72 -6.27 17.35
C ALA A 216 1.18 -6.24 17.56
N LEU A 217 0.43 -6.71 16.58
CA LEU A 217 -1.03 -6.67 16.60
C LEU A 217 -1.56 -7.63 17.65
N LYS A 218 -2.32 -7.11 18.62
CA LYS A 218 -2.77 -7.87 19.81
C LYS A 218 -3.72 -9.03 19.48
N TYR A 219 -4.41 -8.98 18.35
CA TYR A 219 -5.36 -10.01 17.92
C TYR A 219 -4.70 -11.10 17.06
N VAL A 220 -3.41 -10.92 16.68
CA VAL A 220 -2.68 -11.86 15.83
C VAL A 220 -1.89 -12.84 16.66
N ASN A 221 -2.10 -14.13 16.40
CA ASN A 221 -1.21 -15.19 16.84
C ASN A 221 -0.12 -15.40 15.79
N TYR A 222 1.06 -14.85 16.02
CA TYR A 222 2.20 -14.92 15.10
C TYR A 222 2.79 -16.34 14.96
N ASP A 223 2.50 -17.26 15.88
CA ASP A 223 2.93 -18.65 15.77
C ASP A 223 2.23 -19.37 14.60
N LEU A 224 1.08 -18.86 14.15
CA LEU A 224 0.36 -19.33 12.97
C LEU A 224 0.98 -18.84 11.65
N HIS A 225 2.01 -18.00 11.68
CA HIS A 225 2.71 -17.51 10.49
C HIS A 225 3.80 -18.48 10.00
N ALA A 226 3.96 -19.65 10.61
CA ALA A 226 4.85 -20.66 10.04
C ALA A 226 4.30 -21.18 8.70
N PRO A 227 5.15 -21.54 7.71
CA PRO A 227 4.69 -22.00 6.40
C PRO A 227 3.74 -23.21 6.43
N SER A 228 3.83 -24.03 7.49
CA SER A 228 2.96 -25.20 7.67
C SER A 228 1.61 -24.87 8.29
N THR A 229 1.42 -23.68 8.83
CA THR A 229 0.21 -23.30 9.59
C THR A 229 -0.44 -22.01 9.09
N ILE A 230 0.26 -21.24 8.25
CA ILE A 230 -0.29 -19.99 7.73
C ILE A 230 -1.56 -20.26 6.93
N ASN A 231 -2.60 -19.51 7.23
CA ASN A 231 -3.87 -19.57 6.54
C ASN A 231 -4.30 -18.19 6.04
N PHE A 232 -4.49 -18.08 4.75
CA PHE A 232 -4.99 -16.90 4.06
C PHE A 232 -6.23 -17.22 3.21
N THR A 233 -6.91 -18.33 3.52
CA THR A 233 -8.20 -18.70 2.94
C THR A 233 -9.30 -17.82 3.51
N ILE A 234 -10.16 -17.29 2.64
CA ILE A 234 -11.28 -16.43 3.06
C ILE A 234 -12.21 -17.22 3.99
N PRO A 235 -12.51 -16.71 5.19
CA PRO A 235 -13.48 -17.35 6.08
C PRO A 235 -14.88 -17.40 5.45
N GLU A 236 -15.60 -18.51 5.61
CA GLU A 236 -16.96 -18.71 5.09
C GLU A 236 -17.91 -17.57 5.48
N SER A 237 -17.75 -17.03 6.69
CA SER A 237 -18.61 -15.95 7.22
C SER A 237 -18.55 -14.64 6.44
N VAL A 238 -17.50 -14.42 5.63
CA VAL A 238 -17.30 -13.18 4.86
C VAL A 238 -17.13 -13.42 3.35
N ILE A 239 -17.20 -14.67 2.88
CA ILE A 239 -16.93 -15.03 1.49
C ILE A 239 -17.82 -14.27 0.49
N GLY A 240 -19.10 -14.11 0.79
CA GLY A 240 -20.04 -13.36 -0.07
C GLY A 240 -19.64 -11.88 -0.20
N ALA A 241 -19.25 -11.24 0.91
CA ALA A 241 -18.81 -9.85 0.89
C ALA A 241 -17.47 -9.65 0.14
N TRP A 242 -16.61 -10.67 0.13
CA TRP A 242 -15.38 -10.68 -0.66
C TRP A 242 -15.65 -10.88 -2.16
N GLN A 243 -16.64 -11.72 -2.48
CA GLN A 243 -17.09 -11.93 -3.86
C GLN A 243 -17.70 -10.65 -4.46
N ASP A 244 -18.51 -9.93 -3.67
CA ASP A 244 -19.05 -8.64 -4.07
C ASP A 244 -17.92 -7.61 -4.32
N ASP A 245 -16.95 -7.51 -3.39
CA ASP A 245 -15.79 -6.62 -3.51
C ASP A 245 -14.94 -6.96 -4.75
N TYR A 246 -14.76 -8.26 -5.05
CA TYR A 246 -14.04 -8.69 -6.24
C TYR A 246 -14.80 -8.35 -7.53
N THR A 247 -16.12 -8.49 -7.53
CA THR A 247 -16.98 -8.13 -8.65
C THR A 247 -16.88 -6.64 -8.98
N ASP A 248 -16.92 -5.80 -7.95
CA ASP A 248 -16.72 -4.36 -8.10
C ASP A 248 -15.31 -4.03 -8.59
N MET A 249 -14.29 -4.73 -8.09
CA MET A 249 -12.92 -4.56 -8.55
C MET A 249 -12.76 -4.96 -10.02
N LYS A 250 -13.33 -6.08 -10.47
CA LYS A 250 -13.34 -6.48 -11.90
C LYS A 250 -13.96 -5.40 -12.78
N ARG A 251 -15.03 -4.79 -12.31
CA ARG A 251 -15.76 -3.79 -13.08
C ARG A 251 -15.04 -2.45 -13.20
N PHE A 252 -14.36 -2.00 -12.14
CA PHE A 252 -13.88 -0.63 -12.04
C PHE A 252 -12.35 -0.48 -12.03
N PHE A 253 -11.62 -1.55 -11.70
CA PHE A 253 -10.18 -1.46 -11.47
C PHE A 253 -9.35 -2.34 -12.38
N ILE A 254 -9.84 -3.53 -12.76
CA ILE A 254 -9.08 -4.44 -13.61
C ILE A 254 -9.32 -4.04 -15.07
N TYR A 255 -8.22 -3.81 -15.79
CA TYR A 255 -8.24 -3.50 -17.22
C TYR A 255 -7.66 -4.63 -18.08
N GLY A 256 -7.10 -5.67 -17.47
CA GLY A 256 -6.58 -6.87 -18.11
C GLY A 256 -7.38 -8.12 -17.74
N GLU A 257 -6.76 -9.28 -17.95
CA GLU A 257 -7.35 -10.56 -17.60
C GLU A 257 -7.33 -10.80 -16.08
N SER A 258 -8.40 -11.42 -15.58
CA SER A 258 -8.53 -11.82 -14.19
C SER A 258 -9.11 -13.22 -14.07
N LEU A 259 -8.72 -13.94 -13.03
CA LEU A 259 -9.32 -15.21 -12.67
C LEU A 259 -10.78 -15.02 -12.23
N GLU A 260 -11.58 -16.08 -12.27
CA GLU A 260 -12.85 -16.09 -11.57
C GLU A 260 -12.61 -16.16 -10.06
N PHE A 261 -13.60 -15.75 -9.27
CA PHE A 261 -13.43 -15.62 -7.80
C PHE A 261 -13.15 -16.97 -7.12
N GLU A 262 -13.71 -18.05 -7.66
CA GLU A 262 -13.57 -19.41 -7.13
C GLU A 262 -12.26 -20.09 -7.55
N ALA A 263 -11.49 -19.51 -8.47
CA ALA A 263 -10.24 -20.07 -8.97
C ALA A 263 -9.07 -19.72 -8.08
#